data_4e830266c3a506ce96fcec0c1f1b9675
#
_entry.id   4e830266c3a506ce96fcec0c1f1b9675
#
_cell.length_a   1.000
_cell.length_b   1.000
_cell.length_c   1.000
_cell.angle_alpha   90.00
_cell.angle_beta   90.00
_cell.angle_gamma   90.00
#
_symmetry.space_group_name_H-M   'P 1'
#
loop_
_entity.id
_entity.type
_entity.pdbx_description
1 polymer ?
#
loop_
_entity_poly.entity_id
_entity_poly.type
_entity_poly.pdbx_seq_one_letter_code
_entity_poly.pdbx_strand_id
1 'polypeptide(L)'
;AVNAQYKGLPLMAVGLTAGTFWAMLGAYRSGLIKVTDRLRAIVVGLTGGIAIFYLIAIGVQVFGGFTIPFLVESGPLAIGFSLFVTGLAAFNLLLDFRAIEEGVAAGAPTDYEWAFATGVVITLVWLYLEILRLLRKLRR
;
A
#
# COMPACT_ATOMS: atom_id res chain seq x y z
N ALA A 1 19.37 -4.58 22.96
CA ALA A 1 17.98 -4.68 23.38
C ALA A 1 17.04 -4.72 22.20
N VAL A 2 15.89 -5.36 22.39
CA VAL A 2 14.89 -5.50 21.35
C VAL A 2 14.43 -4.14 20.84
N ASN A 3 14.22 -3.19 21.76
CA ASN A 3 13.80 -1.84 21.39
C ASN A 3 14.79 -1.11 20.50
N ALA A 4 16.08 -1.32 20.73
CA ALA A 4 17.12 -0.70 19.91
C ALA A 4 17.11 -1.26 18.49
N GLN A 5 16.81 -2.56 18.33
CA GLN A 5 16.69 -3.19 17.01
C GLN A 5 15.51 -2.63 16.20
N TYR A 6 14.40 -2.35 16.86
CA TYR A 6 13.17 -1.95 16.18
C TYR A 6 13.01 -0.44 16.04
N LYS A 7 13.82 0.36 16.75
CA LYS A 7 13.73 1.82 16.65
C LYS A 7 13.97 2.35 15.25
N GLY A 8 14.85 1.70 14.48
CA GLY A 8 15.13 2.11 13.12
C GLY A 8 14.09 1.70 12.10
N LEU A 9 13.22 0.73 12.43
CA LEU A 9 12.25 0.21 11.46
C LEU A 9 11.22 1.25 11.01
N PRO A 10 10.57 2.01 11.92
CA PRO A 10 9.65 3.04 11.48
C PRO A 10 10.31 4.11 10.62
N LEU A 11 11.53 4.51 10.97
CA LEU A 11 12.26 5.50 10.21
C LEU A 11 12.61 4.99 8.81
N MET A 12 13.05 3.72 8.71
CA MET A 12 13.33 3.08 7.43
C MET A 12 12.04 2.97 6.60
N ALA A 13 10.93 2.62 7.24
CA ALA A 13 9.65 2.51 6.55
C ALA A 13 9.19 3.86 6.00
N VAL A 14 9.39 4.94 6.76
CA VAL A 14 9.08 6.29 6.28
C VAL A 14 9.94 6.63 5.06
N GLY A 15 11.23 6.36 5.13
CA GLY A 15 12.14 6.63 4.02
C GLY A 15 11.78 5.84 2.76
N LEU A 16 11.48 4.56 2.92
CA LEU A 16 11.09 3.71 1.81
C LEU A 16 9.73 4.12 1.24
N THR A 17 8.80 4.52 2.08
CA THR A 17 7.50 5.01 1.64
C THR A 17 7.65 6.29 0.82
N ALA A 18 8.44 7.23 1.31
CA ALA A 18 8.71 8.48 0.59
C ALA A 18 9.42 8.21 -0.72
N GLY A 19 10.41 7.32 -0.70
CA GLY A 19 11.12 6.92 -1.93
C GLY A 19 10.20 6.29 -2.95
N THR A 20 9.32 5.40 -2.50
CA THR A 20 8.33 4.74 -3.37
C THR A 20 7.38 5.78 -3.95
N PHE A 21 6.91 6.72 -3.13
CA PHE A 21 6.02 7.78 -3.60
C PHE A 21 6.67 8.57 -4.73
N TRP A 22 7.91 9.03 -4.52
CA TRP A 22 8.61 9.82 -5.54
C TRP A 22 8.92 8.99 -6.77
N ALA A 23 9.32 7.72 -6.60
CA ALA A 23 9.59 6.82 -7.71
C ALA A 23 8.34 6.60 -8.55
N MET A 24 7.20 6.35 -7.91
CA MET A 24 5.93 6.13 -8.61
C MET A 24 5.45 7.39 -9.31
N LEU A 25 5.61 8.54 -8.66
CA LEU A 25 5.26 9.82 -9.28
C LEU A 25 6.12 10.08 -10.51
N GLY A 26 7.43 9.84 -10.41
CA GLY A 26 8.34 9.98 -11.53
C GLY A 26 8.02 9.04 -12.67
N ALA A 27 7.73 7.77 -12.35
CA ALA A 27 7.37 6.77 -13.35
C ALA A 27 6.07 7.15 -14.06
N TYR A 28 5.11 7.66 -13.32
CA TYR A 28 3.84 8.08 -13.91
C TYR A 28 4.02 9.30 -14.81
N ARG A 29 4.74 10.31 -14.35
CA ARG A 29 4.93 11.56 -15.11
C ARG A 29 5.82 11.37 -16.33
N SER A 30 6.81 10.48 -16.24
CA SER A 30 7.72 10.22 -17.36
C SER A 30 7.10 9.31 -18.42
N GLY A 31 5.95 8.70 -18.12
CA GLY A 31 5.27 7.80 -19.04
C GLY A 31 5.82 6.38 -19.04
N LEU A 32 6.72 6.04 -18.11
CA LEU A 32 7.22 4.68 -17.99
C LEU A 32 6.12 3.69 -17.64
N ILE A 33 5.19 4.11 -16.78
CA ILE A 33 4.03 3.30 -16.42
C ILE A 33 2.78 4.07 -16.83
N LYS A 34 2.00 3.48 -17.70
CA LYS A 34 0.73 4.06 -18.13
C LYS A 34 -0.42 3.39 -17.42
N VAL A 35 -1.25 4.19 -16.75
CA VAL A 35 -2.41 3.67 -16.05
C VAL A 35 -3.54 3.53 -17.07
N THR A 36 -3.69 2.34 -17.62
CA THR A 36 -4.78 2.02 -18.55
C THR A 36 -6.00 1.59 -17.76
N ASP A 37 -7.16 1.57 -18.42
CA ASP A 37 -8.39 1.08 -17.79
C ASP A 37 -8.25 -0.38 -17.35
N ARG A 38 -7.51 -1.17 -18.14
CA ARG A 38 -7.26 -2.56 -17.80
C ARG A 38 -6.40 -2.69 -16.55
N LEU A 39 -5.32 -1.92 -16.47
CA LEU A 39 -4.48 -1.91 -15.28
C LEU A 39 -5.27 -1.48 -14.05
N ARG A 40 -6.08 -0.44 -14.20
CA ARG A 40 -6.94 0.06 -13.14
C ARG A 40 -7.89 -1.03 -12.63
N ALA A 41 -8.55 -1.73 -13.54
CA ALA A 41 -9.47 -2.79 -13.17
C ALA A 41 -8.77 -3.92 -12.43
N ILE A 42 -7.58 -4.32 -12.88
CA ILE A 42 -6.80 -5.38 -12.23
C ILE A 42 -6.39 -4.96 -10.83
N VAL A 43 -5.84 -3.75 -10.68
CA VAL A 43 -5.36 -3.26 -9.39
C VAL A 43 -6.52 -3.11 -8.40
N VAL A 44 -7.64 -2.54 -8.85
CA VAL A 44 -8.83 -2.37 -8.00
C VAL A 44 -9.37 -3.73 -7.58
N GLY A 45 -9.45 -4.69 -8.49
CA GLY A 45 -9.92 -6.03 -8.17
C GLY A 45 -9.02 -6.75 -7.16
N LEU A 46 -7.70 -6.68 -7.36
CA LEU A 46 -6.75 -7.29 -6.43
C LEU A 46 -6.79 -6.60 -5.07
N THR A 47 -6.90 -5.27 -5.05
CA THR A 47 -7.01 -4.51 -3.80
C THR A 47 -8.26 -4.90 -3.04
N GLY A 48 -9.39 -5.02 -3.73
CA GLY A 48 -10.64 -5.45 -3.13
C GLY A 48 -10.55 -6.84 -2.53
N GLY A 49 -9.93 -7.77 -3.26
CA GLY A 49 -9.73 -9.13 -2.79
C GLY A 49 -8.86 -9.19 -1.53
N ILE A 50 -7.77 -8.43 -1.52
CA ILE A 50 -6.88 -8.38 -0.36
C ILE A 50 -7.56 -7.71 0.82
N ALA A 51 -8.34 -6.65 0.58
CA ALA A 51 -9.10 -5.99 1.65
C ALA A 51 -10.08 -6.95 2.30
N ILE A 52 -10.80 -7.74 1.51
CA ILE A 52 -11.71 -8.75 2.02
C ILE A 52 -10.94 -9.81 2.81
N PHE A 53 -9.81 -10.26 2.29
CA PHE A 53 -8.97 -11.25 2.97
C PHE A 53 -8.53 -10.74 4.35
N TYR A 54 -8.08 -9.49 4.43
CA TYR A 54 -7.67 -8.89 5.71
C TYR A 54 -8.85 -8.74 6.67
N LEU A 55 -10.02 -8.36 6.16
CA LEU A 55 -11.21 -8.25 7.00
C LEU A 55 -11.59 -9.59 7.59
N ILE A 56 -11.54 -10.65 6.79
CA ILE A 56 -11.81 -12.01 7.27
C ILE A 56 -10.76 -12.42 8.30
N ALA A 57 -9.49 -12.13 8.04
CA ALA A 57 -8.40 -12.48 8.95
C ALA A 57 -8.55 -11.77 10.30
N ILE A 58 -8.88 -10.49 10.27
CA ILE A 58 -9.10 -9.69 11.49
C ILE A 58 -10.31 -10.21 12.22
N GLY A 59 -11.40 -10.52 11.51
CA GLY A 59 -12.60 -11.05 12.11
C GLY A 59 -12.36 -12.38 12.81
N VAL A 60 -11.63 -13.29 12.16
CA VAL A 60 -11.27 -14.57 12.75
C VAL A 60 -10.42 -14.38 14.01
N GLN A 61 -9.47 -13.46 13.95
CA GLN A 61 -8.58 -13.19 15.09
C GLN A 61 -9.36 -12.61 16.28
N VAL A 62 -10.27 -11.66 16.01
CA VAL A 62 -11.02 -10.98 17.07
C VAL A 62 -12.10 -11.87 17.65
N PHE A 63 -12.86 -12.56 16.81
CA PHE A 63 -14.03 -13.33 17.26
C PHE A 63 -13.70 -14.79 17.56
N GLY A 64 -12.75 -15.37 16.81
CA GLY A 64 -12.41 -16.79 16.98
C GLY A 64 -11.16 -17.03 17.81
N GLY A 65 -10.41 -16.00 18.14
CA GLY A 65 -9.16 -16.14 18.88
C GLY A 65 -8.03 -16.79 18.10
N PHE A 66 -8.21 -16.98 16.80
CA PHE A 66 -7.21 -17.59 15.95
C PHE A 66 -6.39 -16.52 15.24
N THR A 67 -5.09 -16.76 15.16
CA THR A 67 -4.20 -15.93 14.33
C THR A 67 -3.87 -16.75 13.10
N ILE A 68 -3.96 -16.11 11.93
CA ILE A 68 -3.55 -16.77 10.69
C ILE A 68 -2.02 -16.76 10.65
N PRO A 69 -1.34 -17.93 10.75
CA PRO A 69 0.11 -17.95 10.80
C PRO A 69 0.77 -17.32 9.57
N PHE A 70 0.13 -17.46 8.43
CA PHE A 70 0.60 -16.91 7.16
C PHE A 70 0.86 -15.40 7.24
N LEU A 71 0.04 -14.66 7.99
CA LEU A 71 0.19 -13.20 8.10
C LEU A 71 1.30 -12.78 9.05
N VAL A 72 1.65 -13.63 10.02
CA VAL A 72 2.64 -13.27 11.05
C VAL A 72 3.97 -14.00 10.90
N GLU A 73 4.02 -15.05 10.11
CA GLU A 73 5.24 -15.80 9.90
C GLU A 73 6.25 -15.03 9.05
N SER A 74 7.52 -15.38 9.22
CA SER A 74 8.62 -14.79 8.45
C SER A 74 9.12 -15.71 7.34
N GLY A 75 8.34 -16.72 6.98
CA GLY A 75 8.72 -17.66 5.94
C GLY A 75 8.72 -17.03 4.55
N PRO A 76 9.33 -17.72 3.56
CA PRO A 76 9.40 -17.18 2.20
C PRO A 76 8.03 -16.84 1.61
N LEU A 77 7.01 -17.65 1.90
CA LEU A 77 5.67 -17.41 1.40
C LEU A 77 5.06 -16.13 1.99
N ALA A 78 5.25 -15.91 3.31
CA ALA A 78 4.75 -14.73 3.98
C ALA A 78 5.46 -13.46 3.48
N ILE A 79 6.77 -13.54 3.27
CA ILE A 79 7.55 -12.43 2.75
C ILE A 79 7.12 -12.12 1.32
N GLY A 80 6.94 -13.15 0.49
CA GLY A 80 6.45 -12.97 -0.88
C GLY A 80 5.08 -12.32 -0.94
N PHE A 81 4.17 -12.72 -0.05
CA PHE A 81 2.85 -12.11 0.04
C PHE A 81 2.95 -10.63 0.43
N SER A 82 3.81 -10.31 1.40
CA SER A 82 4.00 -8.91 1.82
C SER A 82 4.60 -8.07 0.70
N LEU A 83 5.54 -8.61 -0.06
CA LEU A 83 6.07 -7.91 -1.24
C LEU A 83 4.99 -7.65 -2.27
N PHE A 84 4.14 -8.63 -2.51
CA PHE A 84 3.03 -8.49 -3.46
C PHE A 84 2.08 -7.38 -3.02
N VAL A 85 1.70 -7.37 -1.74
CA VAL A 85 0.77 -6.37 -1.22
C VAL A 85 1.41 -4.99 -1.22
N THR A 86 2.70 -4.90 -0.89
CA THR A 86 3.44 -3.64 -0.95
C THR A 86 3.47 -3.09 -2.37
N GLY A 87 3.74 -3.94 -3.35
CA GLY A 87 3.69 -3.54 -4.75
C GLY A 87 2.31 -3.07 -5.18
N LEU A 88 1.28 -3.76 -4.70
CA LEU A 88 -0.10 -3.39 -4.99
C LEU A 88 -0.44 -2.01 -4.41
N ALA A 89 0.00 -1.72 -3.18
CA ALA A 89 -0.18 -0.40 -2.59
C ALA A 89 0.53 0.67 -3.40
N ALA A 90 1.75 0.38 -3.90
CA ALA A 90 2.47 1.29 -4.77
C ALA A 90 1.69 1.57 -6.07
N PHE A 91 1.11 0.53 -6.66
CA PHE A 91 0.27 0.73 -7.85
C PHE A 91 -0.98 1.54 -7.55
N ASN A 92 -1.52 1.45 -6.35
CA ASN A 92 -2.65 2.29 -5.94
C ASN A 92 -2.28 3.77 -5.94
N LEU A 93 -1.01 4.11 -5.65
CA LEU A 93 -0.55 5.49 -5.81
C LEU A 93 -0.69 5.96 -7.25
N LEU A 94 -0.38 5.08 -8.22
CA LEU A 94 -0.54 5.43 -9.63
C LEU A 94 -2.00 5.72 -9.97
N LEU A 95 -2.92 4.94 -9.41
CA LEU A 95 -4.35 5.16 -9.60
C LEU A 95 -4.77 6.50 -8.98
N ASP A 96 -4.22 6.83 -7.81
CA ASP A 96 -4.51 8.10 -7.16
C ASP A 96 -4.01 9.27 -8.01
N PHE A 97 -2.82 9.16 -8.58
CA PHE A 97 -2.28 10.20 -9.46
C PHE A 97 -3.15 10.39 -10.70
N ARG A 98 -3.61 9.30 -11.29
CA ARG A 98 -4.50 9.36 -12.45
C ARG A 98 -5.83 10.02 -12.09
N ALA A 99 -6.38 9.66 -10.93
CA ALA A 99 -7.64 10.24 -10.47
C ALA A 99 -7.53 11.75 -10.28
N ILE A 100 -6.40 12.21 -9.71
CA ILE A 100 -6.15 13.65 -9.54
C ILE A 100 -6.06 14.33 -10.90
N GLU A 101 -5.31 13.75 -11.82
CA GLU A 101 -5.11 14.31 -13.15
C GLU A 101 -6.43 14.39 -13.91
N GLU A 102 -7.24 13.32 -13.87
CA GLU A 102 -8.54 13.32 -14.50
C GLU A 102 -9.48 14.32 -13.87
N GLY A 103 -9.44 14.47 -12.54
CA GLY A 103 -10.25 15.45 -11.83
C GLY A 103 -9.90 16.88 -12.23
N VAL A 104 -8.62 17.19 -12.32
CA VAL A 104 -8.14 18.51 -12.74
C VAL A 104 -8.57 18.77 -14.18
N ALA A 105 -8.39 17.80 -15.07
CA ALA A 105 -8.77 17.95 -16.48
C ALA A 105 -10.26 18.14 -16.66
N ALA A 106 -11.08 17.53 -15.80
CA ALA A 106 -12.53 17.64 -15.85
C ALA A 106 -13.05 18.92 -15.18
N GLY A 107 -12.16 19.71 -14.56
CA GLY A 107 -12.57 20.92 -13.86
C GLY A 107 -13.30 20.65 -12.56
N ALA A 108 -12.92 19.60 -11.83
CA ALA A 108 -13.58 19.25 -10.58
C ALA A 108 -13.57 20.42 -9.59
N PRO A 109 -14.66 20.60 -8.80
CA PRO A 109 -14.69 21.64 -7.79
C PRO A 109 -13.59 21.48 -6.75
N THR A 110 -13.24 22.58 -6.09
CA THR A 110 -12.18 22.62 -5.07
C THR A 110 -12.42 21.62 -3.94
N ASP A 111 -13.68 21.30 -3.64
CA ASP A 111 -14.02 20.32 -2.60
C ASP A 111 -13.44 18.95 -2.88
N TYR A 112 -13.22 18.59 -4.14
CA TYR A 112 -12.64 17.29 -4.51
C TYR A 112 -11.15 17.21 -4.20
N GLU A 113 -10.48 18.34 -4.01
CA GLU A 113 -9.06 18.33 -3.62
C GLU A 113 -8.87 17.62 -2.29
N TRP A 114 -9.78 17.81 -1.35
CA TRP A 114 -9.75 17.13 -0.07
C TRP A 114 -9.92 15.62 -0.22
N ALA A 115 -10.84 15.21 -1.09
CA ALA A 115 -11.07 13.80 -1.35
C ALA A 115 -9.83 13.15 -1.96
N PHE A 116 -9.21 13.80 -2.94
CA PHE A 116 -7.98 13.27 -3.57
C PHE A 116 -6.82 13.22 -2.59
N ALA A 117 -6.64 14.29 -1.80
CA ALA A 117 -5.57 14.33 -0.80
C ALA A 117 -5.76 13.24 0.24
N THR A 118 -6.99 13.03 0.70
CA THR A 118 -7.33 11.99 1.66
C THR A 118 -7.02 10.61 1.08
N GLY A 119 -7.37 10.37 -0.18
CA GLY A 119 -7.08 9.11 -0.85
C GLY A 119 -5.59 8.83 -0.91
N VAL A 120 -4.78 9.82 -1.28
CA VAL A 120 -3.32 9.67 -1.32
C VAL A 120 -2.77 9.39 0.06
N VAL A 121 -3.23 10.11 1.08
CA VAL A 121 -2.77 9.90 2.47
C VAL A 121 -3.11 8.49 2.94
N ILE A 122 -4.32 8.01 2.69
CA ILE A 122 -4.73 6.67 3.06
C ILE A 122 -3.84 5.62 2.38
N THR A 123 -3.55 5.80 1.10
CA THR A 123 -2.70 4.88 0.35
C THR A 123 -1.26 4.92 0.89
N LEU A 124 -0.76 6.10 1.24
CA LEU A 124 0.58 6.23 1.83
C LEU A 124 0.67 5.57 3.19
N VAL A 125 -0.36 5.72 4.03
CA VAL A 125 -0.41 5.05 5.33
C VAL A 125 -0.43 3.55 5.14
N TRP A 126 -1.24 3.05 4.21
CA TRP A 126 -1.28 1.62 3.90
C TRP A 126 0.09 1.13 3.43
N LEU A 127 0.71 1.85 2.49
CA LEU A 127 2.03 1.49 1.99
C LEU A 127 3.06 1.48 3.12
N TYR A 128 3.03 2.49 4.00
CA TYR A 128 3.92 2.55 5.15
C TYR A 128 3.75 1.32 6.05
N LEU A 129 2.51 0.97 6.36
CA LEU A 129 2.24 -0.18 7.22
C LEU A 129 2.69 -1.49 6.58
N GLU A 130 2.51 -1.63 5.27
CA GLU A 130 2.96 -2.84 4.57
C GLU A 130 4.48 -2.92 4.51
N ILE A 131 5.16 -1.81 4.27
CA ILE A 131 6.63 -1.78 4.29
C ILE A 131 7.12 -2.10 5.69
N LEU A 132 6.50 -1.53 6.71
CA LEU A 132 6.88 -1.80 8.10
C LEU A 132 6.71 -3.28 8.44
N ARG A 133 5.58 -3.87 8.02
CA ARG A 133 5.32 -5.29 8.21
C ARG A 133 6.37 -6.15 7.49
N LEU A 134 6.69 -5.79 6.26
CA LEU A 134 7.70 -6.51 5.49
C LEU A 134 9.07 -6.45 6.16
N LEU A 135 9.46 -5.27 6.64
CA LEU A 135 10.75 -5.10 7.33
C LEU A 135 10.81 -5.94 8.60
N ARG A 136 9.71 -6.02 9.34
CA ARG A 136 9.65 -6.86 10.53
C ARG A 136 9.83 -8.33 10.18
N LYS A 137 9.22 -8.79 9.10
CA LYS A 137 9.36 -10.18 8.64
C LYS A 137 10.79 -10.48 8.20
N LEU A 138 11.44 -9.52 7.55
CA LEU A 138 12.81 -9.72 7.09
C LEU A 138 13.81 -9.72 8.24
N ARG A 139 13.50 -9.07 9.34
CA ARG A 139 14.39 -8.98 10.49
C ARG A 139 14.22 -10.10 11.53
N ARG A 140 13.20 -10.89 11.41
CA ARG A 140 12.98 -12.01 12.33
C ARG A 140 13.94 -13.18 12.10
#